data_7de866fe61eb26c97c733d1c38a078ee
#
_entry.id   7de866fe61eb26c97c733d1c38a078ee
#
_cell.length_a   1.000
_cell.length_b   1.000
_cell.length_c   1.000
_cell.angle_alpha   90.00
_cell.angle_beta   90.00
_cell.angle_gamma   90.00
#
_symmetry.space_group_name_H-M   'P 1'
#
loop_
_entity.id
_entity.type
_entity.pdbx_description
1 polymer ?
#
loop_
_entity_poly.entity_id
_entity_poly.type
_entity_poly.pdbx_seq_one_letter_code
_entity_poly.pdbx_strand_id
1 'polypeptide(L)'
;MFSYPLVVVGWSDHQSNGGPGWETIESQLEWANETPPIVYTVGWIIFENEMQIVLVDTLLDDAETGSAHKILKKNVVMRKELYYGQETVTA
;
A
#
# COMPACT_ATOMS: atom_id res chain seq x y z
N MET A 1 7.57 1.75 -22.60
CA MET A 1 6.84 1.01 -21.56
C MET A 1 7.76 0.74 -20.39
N PHE A 2 7.26 0.86 -19.20
CA PHE A 2 8.07 0.61 -18.00
C PHE A 2 8.26 -0.89 -17.80
N SER A 3 9.43 -1.29 -17.32
CA SER A 3 9.73 -2.69 -17.02
C SER A 3 9.16 -3.16 -15.70
N TYR A 4 8.55 -2.25 -14.91
CA TYR A 4 7.99 -2.56 -13.61
C TYR A 4 6.48 -2.75 -13.69
N PRO A 5 5.91 -3.74 -13.01
CA PRO A 5 4.46 -3.93 -13.00
C PRO A 5 3.76 -2.84 -12.19
N LEU A 6 2.61 -2.40 -12.68
CA LEU A 6 1.74 -1.47 -11.99
C LEU A 6 0.68 -2.27 -11.26
N VAL A 7 0.52 -2.03 -9.97
CA VAL A 7 -0.41 -2.79 -9.14
C VAL A 7 -1.20 -1.89 -8.22
N VAL A 8 -2.34 -2.40 -7.77
CA VAL A 8 -3.02 -1.90 -6.57
C VAL A 8 -2.86 -2.95 -5.48
N VAL A 9 -2.48 -2.52 -4.29
CA VAL A 9 -2.31 -3.38 -3.13
C VAL A 9 -3.23 -2.88 -2.03
N GLY A 10 -4.10 -3.76 -1.55
CA GLY A 10 -4.91 -3.49 -0.36
C GLY A 10 -4.22 -4.13 0.84
N TRP A 11 -4.02 -3.36 1.89
CA TRP A 11 -3.28 -3.82 3.04
C TRP A 11 -3.84 -3.25 4.33
N SER A 12 -3.62 -3.97 5.42
CA SER A 12 -4.07 -3.59 6.75
C SER A 12 -2.88 -3.13 7.56
N ASP A 13 -2.99 -1.93 8.12
CA ASP A 13 -1.89 -1.35 8.86
C ASP A 13 -2.11 -1.50 10.37
N HIS A 14 -1.02 -1.34 11.09
CA HIS A 14 -1.05 -1.23 12.54
C HIS A 14 -1.88 -0.01 12.94
N GLN A 15 -2.69 -0.16 13.97
CA GLN A 15 -3.51 0.92 14.50
C GLN A 15 -3.25 1.13 15.97
N SER A 16 -3.35 2.37 16.40
CA SER A 16 -3.31 2.75 17.80
C SER A 16 -4.54 3.57 18.12
N ASN A 17 -5.03 3.45 19.33
CA ASN A 17 -6.18 4.21 19.79
C ASN A 17 -5.91 4.79 21.18
N GLY A 18 -6.07 6.10 21.29
CA GLY A 18 -5.86 6.81 22.52
C GLY A 18 -5.19 8.15 22.30
N GLY A 19 -5.37 9.04 23.23
CA GLY A 19 -4.74 10.36 23.24
C GLY A 19 -3.84 10.51 24.46
N PRO A 20 -3.45 11.74 24.79
CA PRO A 20 -2.71 12.00 26.01
C PRO A 20 -3.63 11.80 27.21
N GLY A 21 -3.44 10.75 27.93
CA GLY A 21 -4.29 10.41 29.09
C GLY A 21 -4.60 8.94 29.15
N TRP A 22 -5.59 8.60 29.91
CA TRP A 22 -5.97 7.22 30.17
C TRP A 22 -7.33 6.91 29.54
N GLU A 23 -7.42 5.74 28.93
CA GLU A 23 -8.66 5.24 28.36
C GLU A 23 -9.17 4.09 29.25
N THR A 24 -10.49 3.87 29.26
CA THR A 24 -11.04 2.71 29.96
C THR A 24 -10.83 1.44 29.14
N ILE A 25 -10.74 0.31 29.84
CA ILE A 25 -10.64 -0.98 29.16
C ILE A 25 -11.90 -1.21 28.32
N GLU A 26 -13.07 -0.83 28.85
CA GLU A 26 -14.34 -0.97 28.12
C GLU A 26 -14.30 -0.24 26.77
N SER A 27 -13.83 1.01 26.76
CA SER A 27 -13.69 1.81 25.54
C SER A 27 -12.75 1.14 24.55
N GLN A 28 -11.62 0.63 25.04
CA GLN A 28 -10.64 -0.04 24.17
C GLN A 28 -11.19 -1.36 23.61
N LEU A 29 -12.00 -2.08 24.37
CA LEU A 29 -12.63 -3.30 23.88
C LEU A 29 -13.66 -3.02 22.80
N GLU A 30 -14.39 -1.93 22.90
CA GLU A 30 -15.30 -1.49 21.84
C GLU A 30 -14.52 -1.20 20.55
N TRP A 31 -13.44 -0.44 20.67
CA TRP A 31 -12.58 -0.14 19.53
C TRP A 31 -11.94 -1.40 18.93
N ALA A 32 -11.52 -2.33 19.78
CA ALA A 32 -10.91 -3.58 19.34
C ALA A 32 -11.84 -4.44 18.50
N ASN A 33 -13.15 -4.29 18.67
CA ASN A 33 -14.16 -5.02 17.93
C ASN A 33 -14.46 -4.43 16.56
N GLU A 34 -13.93 -3.26 16.25
CA GLU A 34 -14.10 -2.64 14.95
C GLU A 34 -13.22 -3.31 13.89
N THR A 35 -13.74 -3.41 12.68
CA THR A 35 -12.95 -3.93 11.56
C THR A 35 -11.89 -2.91 11.16
N PRO A 36 -10.61 -3.30 11.10
CA PRO A 36 -9.57 -2.36 10.68
C PRO A 36 -9.81 -1.90 9.24
N PRO A 37 -9.54 -0.64 8.93
CA PRO A 37 -9.63 -0.16 7.56
C PRO A 37 -8.55 -0.79 6.70
N ILE A 38 -8.88 -0.93 5.41
CA ILE A 38 -7.92 -1.38 4.42
C ILE A 38 -7.44 -0.17 3.64
N VAL A 39 -6.13 -0.04 3.54
CA VAL A 39 -5.49 1.02 2.78
C VAL A 39 -5.18 0.49 1.40
N TYR A 40 -5.46 1.29 0.37
CA TYR A 40 -5.17 0.91 -1.01
C TYR A 40 -4.06 1.80 -1.54
N THR A 41 -3.00 1.15 -2.00
CA THR A 41 -1.85 1.84 -2.58
C THR A 41 -1.67 1.38 -4.02
N VAL A 42 -1.51 2.34 -4.91
CA VAL A 42 -1.28 2.07 -6.34
C VAL A 42 0.14 2.53 -6.68
N GLY A 43 0.86 1.70 -7.40
CA GLY A 43 2.20 2.08 -7.82
C GLY A 43 2.89 0.98 -8.60
N TRP A 44 4.10 1.29 -9.05
CA TRP A 44 4.96 0.32 -9.73
C TRP A 44 5.81 -0.41 -8.71
N ILE A 45 5.85 -1.75 -8.82
CA ILE A 45 6.70 -2.56 -7.96
C ILE A 45 8.13 -2.45 -8.48
N ILE A 46 9.01 -1.89 -7.68
CA ILE A 46 10.43 -1.82 -8.01
C ILE A 46 11.26 -2.84 -7.24
N PHE A 47 10.68 -3.44 -6.20
CA PHE A 47 11.36 -4.44 -5.40
C PHE A 47 10.32 -5.31 -4.71
N GLU A 48 10.61 -6.59 -4.63
CA GLU A 48 9.77 -7.55 -3.93
C GLU A 48 10.63 -8.71 -3.46
N ASN A 49 10.40 -9.13 -2.21
CA ASN A 49 10.97 -10.36 -1.69
C ASN A 49 9.91 -11.09 -0.86
N GLU A 50 10.29 -12.08 -0.10
CA GLU A 50 9.35 -12.86 0.69
C GLU A 50 8.63 -12.05 1.77
N MET A 51 9.23 -10.98 2.22
CA MET A 51 8.74 -10.21 3.36
C MET A 51 8.01 -8.94 2.97
N GLN A 52 8.37 -8.32 1.85
CA GLN A 52 7.89 -6.98 1.55
C GLN A 52 7.82 -6.69 0.07
N ILE A 53 6.99 -5.69 -0.25
CA ILE A 53 6.84 -5.13 -1.59
C ILE A 53 7.15 -3.65 -1.47
N VAL A 54 7.90 -3.11 -2.44
CA VAL A 54 8.13 -1.67 -2.51
C VAL A 54 7.49 -1.12 -3.77
N LEU A 55 6.56 -0.19 -3.59
CA LEU A 55 5.86 0.49 -4.67
C LEU A 55 6.34 1.93 -4.76
N VAL A 56 6.42 2.46 -5.97
CA VAL A 56 6.68 3.89 -6.18
C VAL A 56 5.52 4.51 -6.94
N ASP A 57 5.21 5.74 -6.61
CA ASP A 57 4.06 6.45 -7.19
C ASP A 57 4.39 7.15 -8.50
N THR A 58 5.65 7.37 -8.78
CA THR A 58 6.11 8.14 -9.95
C THR A 58 7.43 7.58 -10.44
N LEU A 59 7.56 7.49 -11.75
CA LEU A 59 8.81 7.12 -12.40
C LEU A 59 9.25 8.25 -13.33
N LEU A 60 10.52 8.64 -13.22
CA LEU A 60 11.15 9.51 -14.19
C LEU A 60 12.03 8.61 -15.06
N ASP A 61 11.48 8.20 -16.19
CA ASP A 61 12.04 7.13 -17.01
C ASP A 61 12.29 5.88 -16.14
N ASP A 62 13.44 5.25 -16.24
CA ASP A 62 13.80 4.12 -15.37
C ASP A 62 14.89 4.49 -14.36
N ALA A 63 15.08 5.80 -14.13
CA ALA A 63 16.24 6.29 -13.39
C ALA A 63 15.89 6.80 -11.99
N GLU A 64 14.76 7.48 -11.84
CA GLU A 64 14.40 8.12 -10.58
C GLU A 64 12.95 7.90 -10.26
N THR A 65 12.60 8.00 -9.00
CA THR A 65 11.24 7.79 -8.51
C THR A 65 10.76 8.95 -7.67
N GLY A 66 9.44 9.07 -7.57
CA GLY A 66 8.81 9.82 -6.50
C GLY A 66 8.85 9.05 -5.19
N SER A 67 7.78 9.15 -4.41
CA SER A 67 7.72 8.49 -3.11
C SER A 67 7.64 6.98 -3.24
N ALA A 68 8.29 6.29 -2.31
CA ALA A 68 8.24 4.84 -2.22
C ALA A 68 7.46 4.43 -0.97
N HIS A 69 6.70 3.34 -1.11
CA HIS A 69 5.93 2.74 -0.03
C HIS A 69 6.41 1.30 0.15
N LYS A 70 6.86 0.99 1.35
CA LYS A 70 7.27 -0.36 1.69
C LYS A 70 6.16 -1.03 2.48
N ILE A 71 5.57 -2.07 1.92
CA ILE A 71 4.43 -2.75 2.50
C ILE A 71 4.85 -4.17 2.88
N LEU A 72 4.60 -4.54 4.13
CA LEU A 72 4.88 -5.91 4.59
C LEU A 72 3.86 -6.87 3.99
N LYS A 73 4.33 -7.94 3.40
CA LYS A 73 3.45 -8.93 2.76
C LYS A 73 2.45 -9.56 3.71
N LYS A 74 2.81 -9.71 4.98
CA LYS A 74 1.88 -10.26 5.98
C LYS A 74 0.64 -9.40 6.19
N ASN A 75 0.71 -8.13 5.82
CA ASN A 75 -0.39 -7.18 5.96
C ASN A 75 -1.21 -7.03 4.68
N VAL A 76 -0.79 -7.63 3.59
CA VAL A 76 -1.46 -7.54 2.30
C VAL A 76 -2.71 -8.43 2.31
N VAL A 77 -3.86 -7.84 2.00
CA VAL A 77 -5.14 -8.55 1.92
C VAL A 77 -5.61 -8.75 0.50
N MET A 78 -5.12 -7.93 -0.43
CA MET A 78 -5.39 -8.12 -1.86
C MET A 78 -4.29 -7.47 -2.68
N ARG A 79 -4.12 -7.97 -3.88
CA ARG A 79 -3.16 -7.45 -4.84
C ARG A 79 -3.73 -7.70 -6.23
N LYS A 80 -3.73 -6.68 -7.06
CA LYS A 80 -4.21 -6.79 -8.42
C LYS A 80 -3.28 -6.03 -9.35
N GLU A 81 -2.87 -6.67 -10.42
CA GLU A 81 -2.08 -6.04 -11.46
C GLU A 81 -3.00 -5.15 -12.31
N LEU A 82 -2.52 -3.97 -12.64
CA LEU A 82 -3.25 -3.01 -13.44
C LEU A 82 -2.66 -2.96 -14.85
N TYR A 83 -3.53 -2.85 -15.84
CA TYR A 83 -3.14 -2.80 -17.24
C TYR A 83 -3.54 -1.48 -17.85
N TYR A 84 -2.67 -0.95 -18.70
CA TYR A 84 -2.93 0.33 -19.37
C TYR A 84 -3.96 0.21 -20.48
N GLY A 85 -4.27 -0.99 -20.89
CA GLY A 85 -4.98 -1.20 -22.12
C GLY A 85 -4.05 -0.99 -23.31
N GLN A 86 -4.63 -0.67 -24.45
CA GLN A 86 -3.81 -0.42 -25.64
C GLN A 86 -3.12 0.93 -25.50
N GLU A 87 -1.79 0.92 -25.60
CA GLU A 87 -1.02 2.14 -25.52
C GLU A 87 -1.29 3.01 -26.75
N THR A 88 -1.68 4.27 -26.49
CA THR A 88 -1.85 5.26 -27.54
C THR A 88 -0.79 6.33 -27.35
N VAL A 89 0.08 6.47 -28.33
CA VAL A 89 1.09 7.51 -28.29
C VAL A 89 0.51 8.77 -28.88
N THR A 90 0.25 9.75 -28.04
CA THR A 90 -0.10 11.10 -28.47
C THR A 90 1.06 12.00 -28.14
N ALA A 91 1.58 12.59 -29.14
CA ALA A 91 2.71 13.51 -28.94
C ALA A 91 2.25 14.82 -28.30
#